data_f8b03b7b370421cca8a4114654121e5a
#
_entry.id   f8b03b7b370421cca8a4114654121e5a
#
_cell.length_a   1.000
_cell.length_b   1.000
_cell.length_c   1.000
_cell.angle_alpha   90.00
_cell.angle_beta   90.00
_cell.angle_gamma   90.00
#
_symmetry.space_group_name_H-M   'P 1'
#
loop_
_entity.id
_entity.type
_entity.pdbx_description
1 polymer ?
#
loop_
_entity_poly.entity_id
_entity_poly.type
_entity_poly.pdbx_seq_one_letter_code
_entity_poly.pdbx_strand_id
1 'polypeptide(L)'
;MFFYPLDHVAVAVTSLEEARSVFQLLTGDTCSTPEVLESQGVRVQFIGSLELLEPLGPESTVGRFLARRGPGLHHIAYRVPNLPQALARLKAEGVRLIDDVPRPGARGHMVAFVHPRSSEGILVELVESEAPVTS
;
A
#
# COMPACT_ATOMS: atom_id res chain seq x y z
N MET A 1 6.67 17.92 15.79
CA MET A 1 6.67 17.46 14.39
C MET A 1 6.53 15.96 14.34
N PHE A 2 5.67 15.48 13.45
CA PHE A 2 5.46 14.05 13.29
C PHE A 2 6.36 13.52 12.18
N PHE A 3 7.02 12.42 12.48
CA PHE A 3 7.81 11.69 11.49
C PHE A 3 7.25 10.29 11.35
N TYR A 4 6.86 9.93 10.13
CA TYR A 4 6.39 8.59 9.84
C TYR A 4 7.35 7.94 8.83
N PRO A 5 7.94 6.81 9.19
CA PRO A 5 8.86 6.13 8.28
C PRO A 5 8.12 5.49 7.11
N LEU A 6 8.83 5.36 6.00
CA LEU A 6 8.32 4.61 4.86
C LEU A 6 8.18 3.14 5.26
N ASP A 7 7.00 2.56 5.04
CA ASP A 7 6.74 1.15 5.35
C ASP A 7 7.02 0.27 4.13
N HIS A 8 6.47 0.64 2.98
CA HIS A 8 6.67 -0.13 1.75
C HIS A 8 6.32 0.69 0.52
N VAL A 9 6.71 0.15 -0.63
CA VAL A 9 6.34 0.64 -1.94
C VAL A 9 5.52 -0.46 -2.61
N ALA A 10 4.40 -0.10 -3.21
CA ALA A 10 3.51 -1.05 -3.86
C ALA A 10 3.55 -0.91 -5.37
N VAL A 11 3.62 -2.03 -6.06
CA VAL A 11 3.70 -2.13 -7.52
C VAL A 11 2.56 -3.00 -8.03
N ALA A 12 1.81 -2.47 -8.99
CA ALA A 12 0.76 -3.24 -9.67
C ALA A 12 1.40 -4.13 -10.73
N VAL A 13 1.05 -5.41 -10.73
CA VAL A 13 1.61 -6.40 -11.65
C VAL A 13 0.49 -7.23 -12.28
N THR A 14 0.76 -7.78 -13.46
CA THR A 14 -0.20 -8.64 -14.14
C THR A 14 -0.15 -10.09 -13.63
N SER A 15 1.01 -10.52 -13.17
CA SER A 15 1.21 -11.87 -12.63
C SER A 15 2.09 -11.79 -11.39
N LEU A 16 1.53 -12.21 -10.26
CA LEU A 16 2.25 -12.24 -9.00
C LEU A 16 3.46 -13.16 -9.08
N GLU A 17 3.29 -14.33 -9.67
CA GLU A 17 4.34 -15.34 -9.80
C GLU A 17 5.51 -14.85 -10.65
N GLU A 18 5.21 -14.23 -11.78
CA GLU A 18 6.26 -13.71 -12.67
C GLU A 18 7.01 -12.55 -12.03
N ALA A 19 6.28 -11.62 -11.43
CA ALA A 19 6.89 -10.46 -10.77
C ALA A 19 7.75 -10.91 -9.58
N ARG A 20 7.25 -11.84 -8.78
CA ARG A 20 8.00 -12.39 -7.65
C ARG A 20 9.33 -12.98 -8.12
N SER A 21 9.31 -13.77 -9.17
CA SER A 21 10.53 -14.41 -9.70
C SER A 21 11.58 -13.37 -10.07
N VAL A 22 11.16 -12.31 -10.75
CA VAL A 22 12.09 -11.26 -11.19
C VAL A 22 12.65 -10.49 -9.97
N PHE A 23 11.77 -10.03 -9.07
CA PHE A 23 12.23 -9.22 -7.94
C PHE A 23 13.02 -10.02 -6.92
N GLN A 24 12.72 -11.31 -6.77
CA GLN A 24 13.51 -12.18 -5.91
C GLN A 24 14.92 -12.37 -6.49
N LEU A 25 15.01 -12.52 -7.80
CA LEU A 25 16.32 -12.62 -8.47
C LEU A 25 17.11 -11.31 -8.34
N LEU A 26 16.45 -10.17 -8.52
CA LEU A 26 17.09 -8.86 -8.46
C LEU A 26 17.56 -8.51 -7.05
N THR A 27 16.82 -8.88 -6.02
CA THR A 27 17.09 -8.42 -4.66
C THR A 27 17.69 -9.48 -3.75
N GLY A 28 17.43 -10.75 -4.03
CA GLY A 28 17.82 -11.84 -3.12
C GLY A 28 17.01 -11.86 -1.83
N ASP A 29 15.99 -11.02 -1.72
CA ASP A 29 15.21 -10.90 -0.49
C ASP A 29 14.18 -12.03 -0.36
N THR A 30 13.66 -12.20 0.87
CA THR A 30 12.67 -13.23 1.15
C THR A 30 11.28 -12.77 0.75
N CYS A 31 10.44 -13.73 0.37
CA CYS A 31 9.06 -13.47 0.00
C CYS A 31 8.13 -13.89 1.12
N SER A 32 7.11 -13.08 1.38
CA SER A 32 6.04 -13.45 2.29
C SER A 32 5.11 -14.47 1.60
N THR A 33 4.21 -15.07 2.37
CA THR A 33 3.12 -15.86 1.81
C THR A 33 2.15 -14.93 1.10
N PRO A 34 1.67 -15.28 -0.12
CA PRO A 34 0.64 -14.47 -0.77
C PRO A 34 -0.63 -14.39 0.07
N GLU A 35 -1.27 -13.23 0.02
CA GLU A 35 -2.49 -12.97 0.80
C GLU A 35 -3.56 -12.39 -0.12
N VAL A 36 -4.80 -12.87 0.00
CA VAL A 36 -5.94 -12.33 -0.73
C VAL A 36 -6.64 -11.30 0.14
N LEU A 37 -6.78 -10.08 -0.38
CA LEU A 37 -7.51 -8.99 0.28
C LEU A 37 -8.76 -8.72 -0.53
N GLU A 38 -9.83 -9.44 -0.20
CA GLU A 38 -11.08 -9.37 -0.97
C GLU A 38 -11.69 -7.97 -0.97
N SER A 39 -11.63 -7.28 0.17
CA SER A 39 -12.17 -5.93 0.28
C SER A 39 -11.47 -4.92 -0.60
N GLN A 40 -10.24 -5.21 -1.00
CA GLN A 40 -9.46 -4.37 -1.91
C GLN A 40 -9.34 -4.93 -3.32
N GLY A 41 -9.86 -6.14 -3.53
CA GLY A 41 -9.86 -6.79 -4.84
C GLY A 41 -8.48 -7.17 -5.35
N VAL A 42 -7.56 -7.54 -4.46
CA VAL A 42 -6.18 -7.85 -4.83
C VAL A 42 -5.65 -9.08 -4.12
N ARG A 43 -4.66 -9.70 -4.74
CA ARG A 43 -3.79 -10.68 -4.11
C ARG A 43 -2.42 -10.02 -3.98
N VAL A 44 -1.85 -10.06 -2.78
CA VAL A 44 -0.61 -9.34 -2.49
C VAL A 44 0.48 -10.28 -2.00
N GLN A 45 1.72 -9.87 -2.22
CA GLN A 45 2.88 -10.57 -1.70
C GLN A 45 4.00 -9.57 -1.49
N PHE A 46 4.70 -9.68 -0.37
CA PHE A 46 5.82 -8.80 -0.06
C PHE A 46 7.14 -9.49 -0.39
N ILE A 47 8.07 -8.72 -0.94
CA ILE A 47 9.47 -9.07 -1.06
C ILE A 47 10.22 -7.95 -0.37
N GLY A 48 10.63 -8.19 0.90
CA GLY A 48 11.15 -7.10 1.72
C GLY A 48 10.14 -5.98 1.85
N SER A 49 10.53 -4.76 1.50
CA SER A 49 9.67 -3.58 1.56
C SER A 49 8.91 -3.30 0.27
N LEU A 50 8.91 -4.23 -0.67
CA LEU A 50 8.15 -4.12 -1.90
C LEU A 50 6.89 -4.97 -1.80
N GLU A 51 5.74 -4.36 -2.05
CA GLU A 51 4.46 -5.07 -2.13
C GLU A 51 4.06 -5.23 -3.59
N LEU A 52 3.82 -6.47 -4.00
CA LEU A 52 3.30 -6.76 -5.33
C LEU A 52 1.78 -6.90 -5.23
N LEU A 53 1.07 -6.22 -6.14
CA LEU A 53 -0.39 -6.21 -6.18
C LEU A 53 -0.87 -6.82 -7.49
N GLU A 54 -1.56 -7.95 -7.40
CA GLU A 54 -2.22 -8.58 -8.55
C GLU A 54 -3.73 -8.42 -8.39
N PRO A 55 -4.45 -7.88 -9.39
CA PRO A 55 -5.89 -7.69 -9.24
C PRO A 55 -6.63 -9.04 -9.26
N LEU A 56 -7.71 -9.13 -8.48
CA LEU A 56 -8.59 -10.29 -8.51
C LEU A 56 -9.52 -10.26 -9.73
N GLY A 57 -9.70 -9.08 -10.34
CA GLY A 57 -10.53 -8.94 -11.52
C GLY A 57 -10.31 -7.58 -12.18
N PRO A 58 -10.79 -7.41 -13.43
CA PRO A 58 -10.56 -6.16 -14.17
C PRO A 58 -11.32 -4.96 -13.61
N GLU A 59 -12.38 -5.18 -12.83
CA GLU A 59 -13.15 -4.10 -12.22
C GLU A 59 -12.54 -3.58 -10.93
N SER A 60 -11.55 -4.28 -10.34
CA SER A 60 -10.90 -3.81 -9.13
C SER A 60 -10.12 -2.53 -9.40
N THR A 61 -9.80 -1.80 -8.33
CA THR A 61 -9.01 -0.57 -8.45
C THR A 61 -7.68 -0.83 -9.14
N VAL A 62 -6.99 -1.90 -8.76
CA VAL A 62 -5.70 -2.25 -9.38
C VAL A 62 -5.90 -2.75 -10.82
N GLY A 63 -6.97 -3.47 -11.09
CA GLY A 63 -7.30 -3.91 -12.45
C GLY A 63 -7.49 -2.72 -13.38
N ARG A 64 -8.21 -1.70 -12.94
CA ARG A 64 -8.40 -0.47 -13.72
C ARG A 64 -7.10 0.31 -13.88
N PHE A 65 -6.25 0.31 -12.85
CA PHE A 65 -4.93 0.94 -12.94
C PHE A 65 -4.10 0.28 -14.04
N LEU A 66 -4.03 -1.05 -14.04
CA LEU A 66 -3.28 -1.79 -15.06
C LEU A 66 -3.81 -1.54 -16.47
N ALA A 67 -5.13 -1.45 -16.63
CA ALA A 67 -5.74 -1.20 -17.93
C ALA A 67 -5.36 0.19 -18.46
N ARG A 68 -5.21 1.17 -17.59
CA ARG A 68 -4.89 2.54 -18.00
C ARG A 68 -3.39 2.81 -18.13
N ARG A 69 -2.58 2.22 -17.25
CA ARG A 69 -1.17 2.59 -17.12
C ARG A 69 -0.20 1.44 -17.35
N GLY A 70 -0.70 0.20 -17.37
CA GLY A 70 0.17 -0.97 -17.36
C GLY A 70 0.81 -1.18 -15.99
N PRO A 71 1.68 -2.20 -15.86
CA PRO A 71 2.38 -2.47 -14.61
C PRO A 71 3.25 -1.30 -14.18
N GLY A 72 3.33 -1.06 -12.88
CA GLY A 72 4.16 0.02 -12.36
C GLY A 72 3.82 0.41 -10.94
N LEU A 73 4.46 1.46 -10.48
CA LEU A 73 4.26 1.98 -9.13
C LEU A 73 2.79 2.35 -8.91
N HIS A 74 2.21 1.84 -7.84
CA HIS A 74 0.81 2.09 -7.50
C HIS A 74 0.68 3.05 -6.33
N HIS A 75 1.41 2.82 -5.25
CA HIS A 75 1.37 3.71 -4.09
C HIS A 75 2.62 3.54 -3.23
N ILE A 76 2.80 4.50 -2.32
CA ILE A 76 3.79 4.42 -1.26
C ILE A 76 3.06 4.43 0.08
N ALA A 77 3.62 3.73 1.06
CA ALA A 77 2.97 3.58 2.36
C ALA A 77 3.89 4.03 3.48
N TYR A 78 3.32 4.76 4.43
CA TYR A 78 4.02 5.21 5.62
C TYR A 78 3.42 4.57 6.86
N ARG A 79 4.28 4.28 7.84
CA ARG A 79 3.88 3.63 9.08
C ARG A 79 3.53 4.67 10.12
N VAL A 80 2.35 4.53 10.73
CA VAL A 80 1.90 5.44 11.78
C VAL A 80 1.51 4.65 13.03
N PRO A 81 1.80 5.17 14.23
CA PRO A 81 1.49 4.44 15.47
C PRO A 81 0.01 4.51 15.85
N ASN A 82 -0.69 5.56 15.46
CA ASN A 82 -2.10 5.76 15.79
C ASN A 82 -2.80 6.31 14.56
N LEU A 83 -3.46 5.44 13.81
CA LEU A 83 -4.05 5.81 12.54
C LEU A 83 -5.24 6.77 12.68
N PRO A 84 -6.20 6.55 13.59
CA PRO A 84 -7.29 7.51 13.76
C PRO A 84 -6.81 8.91 14.10
N GLN A 85 -5.79 9.03 14.95
CA GLN A 85 -5.21 10.32 15.32
C GLN A 85 -4.52 10.98 14.12
N ALA A 86 -3.78 10.20 13.33
CA ALA A 86 -3.11 10.70 12.13
C ALA A 86 -4.13 11.24 11.12
N LEU A 87 -5.23 10.51 10.90
CA LEU A 87 -6.27 10.93 9.97
C LEU A 87 -6.95 12.23 10.45
N ALA A 88 -7.24 12.33 11.74
CA ALA A 88 -7.85 13.54 12.30
C ALA A 88 -6.93 14.75 12.13
N ARG A 89 -5.63 14.58 12.37
CA ARG A 89 -4.64 15.64 12.22
C ARG A 89 -4.55 16.10 10.76
N LEU A 90 -4.45 15.17 9.84
CA LEU A 90 -4.35 15.48 8.41
C LEU A 90 -5.60 16.19 7.91
N LYS A 91 -6.76 15.73 8.32
CA LYS A 91 -8.02 16.36 7.95
C LYS A 91 -8.11 17.78 8.48
N ALA A 92 -7.67 18.02 9.71
CA ALA A 92 -7.63 19.35 10.31
C ALA A 92 -6.70 20.29 9.54
N GLU A 93 -5.66 19.77 8.93
CA GLU A 93 -4.71 20.53 8.11
C GLU A 93 -5.16 20.68 6.66
N GLY A 94 -6.38 20.25 6.33
CA GLY A 94 -6.92 20.39 4.98
C GLY A 94 -6.51 19.29 4.00
N VAL A 95 -5.88 18.23 4.47
CA VAL A 95 -5.50 17.11 3.60
C VAL A 95 -6.76 16.31 3.25
N ARG A 96 -6.93 16.03 1.96
CA ARG A 96 -8.06 15.25 1.48
C ARG A 96 -7.77 13.77 1.64
N LEU A 97 -8.71 13.04 2.25
CA LEU A 97 -8.57 11.61 2.50
C LEU A 97 -9.53 10.83 1.61
N ILE A 98 -9.09 9.65 1.14
CA ILE A 98 -10.01 8.68 0.52
C ILE A 98 -10.77 7.98 1.64
N ASP A 99 -10.04 7.57 2.70
CA ASP A 99 -10.65 6.87 3.84
C ASP A 99 -10.62 7.78 5.06
N ASP A 100 -11.80 8.14 5.55
CA ASP A 100 -11.92 8.88 6.81
C ASP A 100 -11.80 7.96 8.02
N VAL A 101 -12.02 6.67 7.82
CA VAL A 101 -12.00 5.64 8.86
C VAL A 101 -11.05 4.52 8.41
N PRO A 102 -10.21 4.01 9.32
CA PRO A 102 -9.34 2.89 8.99
C PRO A 102 -10.09 1.66 8.51
N ARG A 103 -9.48 0.90 7.61
CA ARG A 103 -10.02 -0.36 7.11
C ARG A 103 -8.92 -1.44 7.12
N PRO A 104 -9.32 -2.73 7.11
CA PRO A 104 -8.33 -3.81 7.11
C PRO A 104 -7.47 -3.81 5.85
N GLY A 105 -6.18 -4.03 6.01
CA GLY A 105 -5.22 -4.15 4.92
C GLY A 105 -4.37 -5.40 5.07
N ALA A 106 -3.25 -5.41 4.36
CA ALA A 106 -2.33 -6.53 4.36
C ALA A 106 -1.70 -6.75 5.73
N ARG A 107 -1.31 -7.99 6.00
CA ARG A 107 -0.60 -8.40 7.22
C ARG A 107 -1.34 -8.10 8.51
N GLY A 108 -2.67 -7.99 8.45
CA GLY A 108 -3.49 -7.72 9.61
C GLY A 108 -3.44 -6.29 10.12
N HIS A 109 -2.82 -5.37 9.39
CA HIS A 109 -2.75 -3.97 9.78
C HIS A 109 -3.98 -3.20 9.31
N MET A 110 -4.36 -2.19 10.08
CA MET A 110 -5.36 -1.23 9.64
C MET A 110 -4.69 -0.19 8.75
N VAL A 111 -5.40 0.23 7.71
CA VAL A 111 -4.86 1.16 6.71
C VAL A 111 -5.89 2.22 6.35
N ALA A 112 -5.39 3.32 5.76
CA ALA A 112 -6.24 4.35 5.15
C ALA A 112 -5.45 5.03 4.05
N PHE A 113 -6.15 5.47 3.00
CA PHE A 113 -5.51 6.12 1.86
C PHE A 113 -5.76 7.63 1.87
N VAL A 114 -4.71 8.38 1.56
CA VAL A 114 -4.75 9.82 1.31
C VAL A 114 -5.09 10.04 -0.16
N HIS A 115 -5.98 10.99 -0.43
CA HIS A 115 -6.37 11.27 -1.81
C HIS A 115 -5.18 11.85 -2.60
N PRO A 116 -4.92 11.37 -3.83
CA PRO A 116 -3.77 11.83 -4.62
C PRO A 116 -3.74 13.34 -4.86
N ARG A 117 -4.89 14.01 -4.84
CA ARG A 117 -4.94 15.47 -4.99
C ARG A 117 -4.17 16.21 -3.91
N SER A 118 -4.07 15.63 -2.72
CA SER A 118 -3.35 16.25 -1.61
C SER A 118 -1.89 15.87 -1.59
N SER A 119 -1.45 14.93 -2.44
CA SER A 119 -0.09 14.42 -2.46
C SER A 119 0.51 14.42 -3.87
N GLU A 120 0.22 15.46 -4.65
CA GLU A 120 0.82 15.70 -5.96
C GLU A 120 0.56 14.56 -6.98
N GLY A 121 -0.62 13.94 -6.88
CA GLY A 121 -0.99 12.85 -7.78
C GLY A 121 -0.49 11.48 -7.37
N ILE A 122 0.18 11.39 -6.24
CA ILE A 122 0.73 10.12 -5.73
C ILE A 122 -0.24 9.54 -4.70
N LEU A 123 -0.67 8.30 -4.90
CA LEU A 123 -1.49 7.62 -3.90
C LEU A 123 -0.63 7.26 -2.71
N VAL A 124 -1.03 7.68 -1.52
CA VAL A 124 -0.31 7.43 -0.28
C VAL A 124 -1.19 6.63 0.66
N GLU A 125 -0.62 5.56 1.23
CA GLU A 125 -1.27 4.73 2.23
C GLU A 125 -0.65 5.00 3.59
N LEU A 126 -1.47 5.05 4.63
CA LEU A 126 -0.99 5.07 6.02
C LEU A 126 -1.31 3.71 6.62
N VAL A 127 -0.30 3.08 7.20
CA VAL A 127 -0.42 1.74 7.79
C VAL A 127 -0.20 1.86 9.28
N GLU A 128 -1.17 1.40 10.07
CA GLU A 128 -1.00 1.42 11.51
C GLU A 128 -0.11 0.27 11.94
N SER A 129 0.95 0.60 12.63
CA SER A 129 1.85 -0.39 13.19
C SER A 129 2.44 0.14 14.48
N GLU A 130 2.35 -0.66 15.53
CA GLU A 130 2.92 -0.33 16.84
C GLU A 130 4.38 -0.70 16.94
N ALA A 131 4.92 -1.37 15.92
CA ALA A 131 6.32 -1.75 15.95
C ALA A 131 7.17 -0.49 16.13
N PRO A 132 8.02 -0.45 17.16
CA PRO A 132 8.87 0.72 17.35
C PRO A 132 9.76 0.89 16.14
N VAL A 133 9.90 2.16 15.71
CA VAL A 133 10.87 2.50 14.69
C VAL A 133 12.23 2.33 15.35
N THR A 134 12.88 1.21 15.11
CA THR A 134 14.26 1.06 15.52
C THR A 134 15.11 1.88 14.57
N SER A 135 15.63 2.91 15.13
CA SER A 135 16.64 3.71 14.43
C SER A 135 17.87 2.84 14.19
#